data_9f099713b9cce631bf7060e051464f66
#
_entry.id   9f099713b9cce631bf7060e051464f66
#
_cell.length_a   1.000
_cell.length_b   1.000
_cell.length_c   1.000
_cell.angle_alpha   90.00
_cell.angle_beta   90.00
_cell.angle_gamma   90.00
#
_symmetry.space_group_name_H-M   'P 1'
#
loop_
_entity.id
_entity.type
_entity.pdbx_description
1 polymer ?
#
loop_
_entity_poly.entity_id
_entity_poly.type
_entity_poly.pdbx_seq_one_letter_code
_entity_poly.pdbx_strand_id
1 'polypeptide(L)'
;LTGAILGLTTLVLGALSYAAFDGDTQRARAVFVGPQVAHNEAAAPLPALQPILQDIQQRYPDAQVARLAIREFGTAGQSVQIDIAHPAELALTDRHIYNGAGEHLSSRNAFDGPFGAQAIAALAPLHFGRFGQPWLAPLVKLSYLLLGAALCLITTSGVRIWLLRRSDSGRAAPGWQRQWDA
;
A
#
# COMPACT_ATOMS: atom_id res chain seq x y z
N LEU A 1 2.43 -14.79 -2.34
CA LEU A 1 1.39 -14.66 -1.29
C LEU A 1 0.98 -13.20 -1.09
N THR A 2 1.93 -12.26 -0.91
CA THR A 2 1.65 -10.82 -0.72
C THR A 2 0.91 -10.20 -1.90
N GLY A 3 1.21 -10.58 -3.15
CA GLY A 3 0.50 -10.12 -4.34
C GLY A 3 -0.96 -10.57 -4.37
N ALA A 4 -1.24 -11.80 -3.96
CA ALA A 4 -2.61 -12.31 -3.85
C ALA A 4 -3.40 -11.53 -2.78
N ILE A 5 -2.78 -11.25 -1.64
CA ILE A 5 -3.41 -10.46 -0.56
C ILE A 5 -3.71 -9.04 -1.04
N LEU A 6 -2.78 -8.38 -1.75
CA LEU A 6 -3.01 -7.05 -2.32
C LEU A 6 -4.11 -7.06 -3.39
N GLY A 7 -4.13 -8.09 -4.24
CA GLY A 7 -5.20 -8.26 -5.25
C GLY A 7 -6.57 -8.51 -4.62
N LEU A 8 -6.60 -9.14 -3.45
CA LEU A 8 -7.81 -9.40 -2.68
C LEU A 8 -8.16 -8.28 -1.68
N THR A 9 -7.43 -7.15 -1.70
CA THR A 9 -7.59 -6.07 -0.72
C THR A 9 -9.04 -5.59 -0.60
N THR A 10 -9.78 -5.52 -1.71
CA THR A 10 -11.19 -5.11 -1.70
C THR A 10 -12.07 -6.13 -0.96
N LEU A 11 -11.83 -7.42 -1.18
CA LEU A 11 -12.56 -8.49 -0.47
C LEU A 11 -12.18 -8.54 1.01
N VAL A 12 -10.88 -8.40 1.30
CA VAL A 12 -10.36 -8.35 2.68
C VAL A 12 -10.90 -7.14 3.42
N LEU A 13 -10.96 -5.97 2.77
CA LEU A 13 -11.54 -4.76 3.36
C LEU A 13 -13.04 -4.94 3.62
N GLY A 14 -13.77 -5.57 2.70
CA GLY A 14 -15.18 -5.91 2.89
C GLY A 14 -15.40 -6.86 4.06
N ALA A 15 -14.64 -7.95 4.14
CA ALA A 15 -14.71 -8.91 5.25
C ALA A 15 -14.30 -8.27 6.59
N LEU A 16 -13.26 -7.44 6.59
CA LEU A 16 -12.80 -6.72 7.78
C LEU A 16 -13.83 -5.71 8.25
N SER A 17 -14.49 -4.97 7.33
CA SER A 17 -15.55 -4.04 7.69
C SER A 17 -16.71 -4.75 8.36
N TYR A 18 -17.08 -5.91 7.85
CA TYR A 18 -18.16 -6.72 8.45
C TYR A 18 -17.76 -7.29 9.81
N ALA A 19 -16.56 -7.85 9.95
CA ALA A 19 -16.12 -8.53 11.18
C ALA A 19 -15.71 -7.58 12.32
N ALA A 20 -15.15 -6.40 11.98
CA ALA A 20 -14.54 -5.50 12.98
C ALA A 20 -15.26 -4.16 13.13
N PHE A 21 -16.17 -3.82 12.21
CA PHE A 21 -16.85 -2.52 12.16
C PHE A 21 -18.35 -2.65 11.89
N ASP A 22 -18.96 -3.80 12.19
CA ASP A 22 -20.39 -4.05 12.04
C ASP A 22 -20.96 -3.71 10.64
N GLY A 23 -20.15 -3.93 9.60
CA GLY A 23 -20.49 -3.60 8.22
C GLY A 23 -20.25 -2.13 7.82
N ASP A 24 -19.79 -1.27 8.73
CA ASP A 24 -19.46 0.13 8.42
C ASP A 24 -18.15 0.22 7.62
N THR A 25 -18.31 0.24 6.29
CA THR A 25 -17.20 0.38 5.34
C THR A 25 -16.49 1.73 5.44
N GLN A 26 -17.17 2.78 5.89
CA GLN A 26 -16.57 4.11 6.09
C GLN A 26 -15.59 4.10 7.27
N ARG A 27 -15.98 3.48 8.38
CA ARG A 27 -15.09 3.28 9.54
C ARG A 27 -13.90 2.40 9.19
N ALA A 28 -14.14 1.28 8.51
CA ALA A 28 -13.06 0.43 8.04
C ALA A 28 -12.10 1.19 7.12
N ARG A 29 -12.62 1.98 6.18
CA ARG A 29 -11.81 2.81 5.28
C ARG A 29 -11.05 3.92 6.02
N ALA A 30 -11.64 4.54 7.04
CA ALA A 30 -11.01 5.60 7.83
C ALA A 30 -9.74 5.11 8.53
N VAL A 31 -9.69 3.83 8.94
CA VAL A 31 -8.47 3.20 9.49
C VAL A 31 -7.32 3.23 8.49
N PHE A 32 -7.59 3.11 7.19
CA PHE A 32 -6.55 3.07 6.16
C PHE A 32 -6.24 4.45 5.56
N VAL A 33 -7.26 5.28 5.40
CA VAL A 33 -7.13 6.56 4.68
C VAL A 33 -6.87 7.72 5.65
N GLY A 34 -7.23 7.55 6.92
CA GLY A 34 -7.23 8.61 7.92
C GLY A 34 -8.45 9.53 7.79
N PRO A 35 -8.60 10.49 8.70
CA PRO A 35 -9.69 11.49 8.65
C PRO A 35 -9.59 12.30 7.36
N GLN A 36 -10.76 12.54 6.74
CA GLN A 36 -10.87 13.38 5.55
C GLN A 36 -11.31 14.79 6.01
N VAL A 37 -10.71 15.82 5.43
CA VAL A 37 -11.22 17.17 5.56
C VAL A 37 -12.56 17.26 4.84
N ALA A 38 -13.53 17.95 5.45
CA ALA A 38 -14.84 18.13 4.82
C ALA A 38 -14.69 18.89 3.50
N HIS A 39 -15.35 18.38 2.47
CA HIS A 39 -15.37 19.02 1.16
C HIS A 39 -16.01 20.42 1.24
N ASN A 40 -15.29 21.44 0.76
CA ASN A 40 -15.77 22.80 0.74
C ASN A 40 -15.14 23.55 -0.46
N GLU A 41 -15.94 23.82 -1.47
CA GLU A 41 -15.52 24.46 -2.73
C GLU A 41 -15.34 25.98 -2.64
N ALA A 42 -15.66 26.60 -1.51
CA ALA A 42 -15.45 28.03 -1.33
C ALA A 42 -13.98 28.37 -1.61
N ALA A 43 -13.71 29.40 -2.42
CA ALA A 43 -12.36 29.85 -2.73
C ALA A 43 -11.60 30.22 -1.46
N ALA A 44 -10.36 29.76 -1.32
CA ALA A 44 -9.49 30.05 -0.20
C ALA A 44 -8.06 30.36 -0.67
N PRO A 45 -7.27 31.08 0.13
CA PRO A 45 -5.86 31.33 -0.17
C PRO A 45 -5.07 30.02 -0.24
N LEU A 46 -3.92 30.07 -0.88
CA LEU A 46 -3.00 28.93 -0.95
C LEU A 46 -2.60 28.42 0.45
N PRO A 47 -2.35 27.11 0.60
CA PRO A 47 -2.01 26.57 1.90
C PRO A 47 -0.67 27.10 2.41
N ALA A 48 -0.60 27.35 3.71
CA ALA A 48 0.60 27.82 4.39
C ALA A 48 1.62 26.69 4.55
N LEU A 49 2.45 26.43 3.52
CA LEU A 49 3.40 25.32 3.52
C LEU A 49 4.57 25.53 4.49
N GLN A 50 5.03 26.75 4.68
CA GLN A 50 6.19 27.03 5.52
C GLN A 50 6.00 26.61 6.98
N PRO A 51 4.94 26.99 7.69
CA PRO A 51 4.71 26.52 9.06
C PRO A 51 4.52 24.99 9.13
N ILE A 52 3.90 24.37 8.13
CA ILE A 52 3.73 22.92 8.07
C ILE A 52 5.08 22.21 8.01
N LEU A 53 5.97 22.68 7.12
CA LEU A 53 7.30 22.08 6.98
C LEU A 53 8.17 22.32 8.23
N GLN A 54 8.03 23.48 8.87
CA GLN A 54 8.70 23.77 10.15
C GLN A 54 8.21 22.85 11.27
N ASP A 55 6.90 22.62 11.38
CA ASP A 55 6.32 21.69 12.37
C ASP A 55 6.84 20.28 12.17
N ILE A 56 6.87 19.79 10.93
CA ILE A 56 7.43 18.47 10.59
C ILE A 56 8.91 18.39 10.95
N GLN A 57 9.70 19.39 10.61
CA GLN A 57 11.14 19.40 10.87
C GLN A 57 11.47 19.45 12.37
N GLN A 58 10.63 20.15 13.16
CA GLN A 58 10.76 20.21 14.62
C GLN A 58 10.41 18.88 15.29
N ARG A 59 9.35 18.20 14.81
CA ARG A 59 8.91 16.91 15.37
C ARG A 59 9.80 15.76 14.95
N TYR A 60 10.33 15.80 13.74
CA TYR A 60 11.08 14.73 13.10
C TYR A 60 12.34 15.29 12.41
N PRO A 61 13.38 15.67 13.17
CA PRO A 61 14.57 16.36 12.63
C PRO A 61 15.30 15.55 11.56
N ASP A 62 15.32 14.22 11.68
CA ASP A 62 16.01 13.30 10.77
C ASP A 62 15.07 12.71 9.70
N ALA A 63 13.82 13.17 9.65
CA ALA A 63 12.82 12.59 8.77
C ALA A 63 13.02 13.03 7.31
N GLN A 64 12.84 12.06 6.40
CA GLN A 64 12.81 12.35 4.97
C GLN A 64 11.35 12.45 4.51
N VAL A 65 10.97 13.62 4.00
CA VAL A 65 9.67 13.80 3.37
C VAL A 65 9.66 13.00 2.06
N ALA A 66 8.89 11.92 2.05
CA ALA A 66 8.73 11.05 0.88
C ALA A 66 7.74 11.63 -0.13
N ARG A 67 6.70 12.31 0.37
CA ARG A 67 5.66 12.88 -0.46
C ARG A 67 4.98 14.05 0.25
N LEU A 68 4.69 15.11 -0.52
CA LEU A 68 3.79 16.17 -0.16
C LEU A 68 2.66 16.17 -1.20
N ALA A 69 1.42 16.16 -0.75
CA ALA A 69 0.25 16.22 -1.61
C ALA A 69 -0.74 17.25 -1.07
N ILE A 70 -1.24 18.10 -1.95
CA ILE A 70 -2.28 19.07 -1.63
C ILE A 70 -3.57 18.57 -2.27
N ARG A 71 -4.63 18.46 -1.49
CA ARG A 71 -5.98 18.10 -1.94
C ARG A 71 -6.86 19.34 -1.94
N GLU A 72 -7.80 19.40 -2.86
CA GLU A 72 -8.77 20.49 -3.01
C GLU A 72 -8.08 21.86 -3.02
N PHE A 73 -7.01 21.97 -3.79
CA PHE A 73 -6.17 23.16 -3.90
C PHE A 73 -6.98 24.42 -4.23
N GLY A 74 -6.76 25.49 -3.49
CA GLY A 74 -7.43 26.79 -3.67
C GLY A 74 -8.85 26.86 -3.11
N THR A 75 -9.28 25.86 -2.33
CA THR A 75 -10.60 25.83 -1.70
C THR A 75 -10.51 25.79 -0.19
N ALA A 76 -11.62 26.12 0.51
CA ALA A 76 -11.69 26.05 1.96
C ALA A 76 -11.61 24.62 2.51
N GLY A 77 -11.88 23.60 1.67
CA GLY A 77 -11.69 22.18 1.99
C GLY A 77 -10.26 21.69 1.78
N GLN A 78 -9.32 22.57 1.39
CA GLN A 78 -7.95 22.16 1.08
C GLN A 78 -7.24 21.54 2.28
N SER A 79 -6.45 20.50 2.00
CA SER A 79 -5.60 19.85 2.99
C SER A 79 -4.22 19.54 2.42
N VAL A 80 -3.22 19.60 3.28
CA VAL A 80 -1.85 19.24 2.96
C VAL A 80 -1.51 17.92 3.65
N GLN A 81 -1.19 16.91 2.88
CA GLN A 81 -0.75 15.61 3.35
C GLN A 81 0.77 15.53 3.21
N ILE A 82 1.46 15.19 4.29
CA ILE A 82 2.90 14.91 4.29
C ILE A 82 3.10 13.46 4.70
N ASP A 83 3.76 12.70 3.85
CA ASP A 83 4.17 11.32 4.12
C ASP A 83 5.69 11.33 4.41
N ILE A 84 6.07 10.85 5.59
CA ILE A 84 7.45 10.74 6.09
C ILE A 84 7.91 9.30 5.91
N ALA A 85 9.07 9.12 5.26
CA ALA A 85 9.64 7.80 5.04
C ALA A 85 10.55 7.38 6.20
N HIS A 86 10.45 6.11 6.57
CA HIS A 86 11.34 5.42 7.47
C HIS A 86 12.08 4.32 6.69
N PRO A 87 13.21 4.62 6.05
CA PRO A 87 13.84 3.70 5.08
C PRO A 87 14.34 2.39 5.67
N ALA A 88 14.57 2.34 7.00
CA ALA A 88 15.04 1.14 7.68
C ALA A 88 13.91 0.24 8.20
N GLU A 89 12.66 0.66 8.08
CA GLU A 89 11.52 0.03 8.73
C GLU A 89 10.59 -0.65 7.73
N LEU A 90 9.98 -1.76 8.13
CA LEU A 90 8.91 -2.44 7.40
C LEU A 90 7.60 -1.66 7.56
N ALA A 91 7.66 -0.36 7.28
CA ALA A 91 6.49 0.49 7.34
C ALA A 91 6.30 1.22 6.02
N LEU A 92 5.07 1.57 5.74
CA LEU A 92 4.79 2.54 4.69
C LEU A 92 5.43 3.88 5.11
N THR A 93 4.69 4.89 5.22
CA THR A 93 5.13 6.22 5.63
C THR A 93 4.24 6.67 6.76
N ASP A 94 4.79 7.40 7.70
CA ASP A 94 3.95 8.15 8.63
C ASP A 94 3.27 9.26 7.87
N ARG A 95 1.98 9.41 8.11
CA ARG A 95 1.16 10.39 7.40
C ARG A 95 0.68 11.46 8.35
N HIS A 96 0.94 12.70 7.99
CA HIS A 96 0.46 13.88 8.68
C HIS A 96 -0.47 14.68 7.77
N ILE A 97 -1.60 15.09 8.28
CA ILE A 97 -2.61 15.87 7.56
C ILE A 97 -2.78 17.22 8.25
N TYR A 98 -2.69 18.27 7.47
CA TYR A 98 -2.89 19.66 7.89
C TYR A 98 -4.02 20.29 7.08
N ASN A 99 -4.71 21.26 7.65
CA ASN A 99 -5.65 22.09 6.89
C ASN A 99 -4.91 23.17 6.08
N GLY A 100 -5.65 23.98 5.30
CA GLY A 100 -5.08 25.04 4.49
C GLY A 100 -4.42 26.16 5.29
N ALA A 101 -4.79 26.36 6.55
CA ALA A 101 -4.17 27.32 7.47
C ALA A 101 -2.85 26.81 8.10
N GLY A 102 -2.52 25.55 7.90
CA GLY A 102 -1.31 24.93 8.47
C GLY A 102 -1.53 24.31 9.85
N GLU A 103 -2.77 24.16 10.31
CA GLU A 103 -3.08 23.49 11.57
C GLU A 103 -3.04 21.97 11.37
N HIS A 104 -2.36 21.27 12.28
CA HIS A 104 -2.27 19.81 12.27
C HIS A 104 -3.62 19.19 12.65
N LEU A 105 -4.18 18.40 11.75
CA LEU A 105 -5.47 17.74 11.95
C LEU A 105 -5.34 16.32 12.48
N SER A 106 -4.39 15.56 11.94
CA SER A 106 -4.17 14.17 12.34
C SER A 106 -2.81 13.67 11.93
N SER A 107 -2.31 12.70 12.68
CA SER A 107 -1.16 11.87 12.29
C SER A 107 -1.55 10.40 12.33
N ARG A 108 -0.97 9.63 11.43
CA ARG A 108 -1.01 8.19 11.45
C ARG A 108 0.42 7.67 11.35
N ASN A 109 0.91 7.13 12.46
CA ASN A 109 2.17 6.42 12.49
C ASN A 109 1.92 4.97 12.08
N ALA A 110 2.76 4.45 11.22
CA ALA A 110 2.61 3.09 10.72
C ALA A 110 2.74 2.03 11.84
N PHE A 111 3.45 2.36 12.93
CA PHE A 111 3.73 1.45 14.04
C PHE A 111 2.80 1.59 15.26
N ASP A 112 2.09 2.70 15.41
CA ASP A 112 1.27 2.95 16.61
C ASP A 112 -0.14 2.32 16.54
N GLY A 113 -0.44 1.64 15.44
CA GLY A 113 -1.73 1.00 15.23
C GLY A 113 -1.81 -0.42 15.82
N PRO A 114 -3.01 -1.00 15.90
CA PRO A 114 -3.18 -2.40 16.27
C PRO A 114 -2.42 -3.32 15.29
N PHE A 115 -2.03 -4.50 15.76
CA PHE A 115 -1.22 -5.47 14.98
C PHE A 115 -1.73 -5.69 13.55
N GLY A 116 -3.05 -5.75 13.36
CA GLY A 116 -3.66 -5.92 12.03
C GLY A 116 -3.35 -4.74 11.08
N ALA A 117 -3.34 -3.51 11.58
CA ALA A 117 -2.99 -2.33 10.80
C ALA A 117 -1.49 -2.32 10.44
N GLN A 118 -0.63 -2.69 11.37
CA GLN A 118 0.81 -2.83 11.14
C GLN A 118 1.11 -3.92 10.09
N ALA A 119 0.47 -5.09 10.23
CA ALA A 119 0.62 -6.18 9.27
C ALA A 119 0.23 -5.77 7.84
N ILE A 120 -0.89 -5.04 7.70
CA ILE A 120 -1.33 -4.51 6.40
C ILE A 120 -0.36 -3.44 5.88
N ALA A 121 0.13 -2.56 6.74
CA ALA A 121 1.11 -1.54 6.36
C ALA A 121 2.42 -2.16 5.84
N ALA A 122 2.84 -3.29 6.41
CA ALA A 122 4.03 -4.03 5.99
C ALA A 122 3.87 -4.77 4.65
N LEU A 123 2.64 -5.07 4.21
CA LEU A 123 2.41 -5.83 2.98
C LEU A 123 2.98 -5.15 1.73
N ALA A 124 2.81 -3.82 1.60
CA ALA A 124 3.29 -3.10 0.44
C ALA A 124 4.82 -3.03 0.38
N PRO A 125 5.54 -2.63 1.45
CA PRO A 125 7.01 -2.72 1.48
C PRO A 125 7.52 -4.13 1.18
N LEU A 126 6.92 -5.16 1.79
CA LEU A 126 7.27 -6.56 1.53
C LEU A 126 6.99 -6.95 0.07
N HIS A 127 5.87 -6.55 -0.50
CA HIS A 127 5.53 -6.91 -1.88
C HIS A 127 6.51 -6.30 -2.89
N PHE A 128 6.89 -5.04 -2.68
CA PHE A 128 7.80 -4.32 -3.59
C PHE A 128 9.28 -4.44 -3.23
N GLY A 129 9.64 -5.18 -2.19
CA GLY A 129 11.02 -5.29 -1.71
C GLY A 129 11.60 -3.94 -1.25
N ARG A 130 10.78 -3.08 -0.66
CA ARG A 130 11.17 -1.73 -0.20
C ARG A 130 11.37 -1.74 1.31
N PHE A 131 12.37 -2.47 1.79
CA PHE A 131 12.69 -2.56 3.21
C PHE A 131 14.18 -2.81 3.41
N GLY A 132 14.65 -2.57 4.63
CA GLY A 132 16.04 -2.75 5.01
C GLY A 132 16.92 -1.57 4.61
N GLN A 133 18.19 -1.68 4.93
CA GLN A 133 19.17 -0.63 4.64
C GLN A 133 19.38 -0.45 3.14
N PRO A 134 19.63 0.78 2.64
CA PRO A 134 19.77 1.06 1.20
C PRO A 134 20.82 0.20 0.48
N TRP A 135 21.90 -0.19 1.17
CA TRP A 135 22.94 -1.04 0.61
C TRP A 135 22.53 -2.49 0.39
N LEU A 136 21.49 -2.96 1.12
CA LEU A 136 20.89 -4.30 0.93
C LEU A 136 19.84 -4.34 -0.21
N ALA A 137 19.40 -3.19 -0.70
CA ALA A 137 18.33 -3.12 -1.71
C ALA A 137 18.61 -3.97 -2.97
N PRO A 138 19.83 -4.02 -3.54
CA PRO A 138 20.10 -4.88 -4.70
C PRO A 138 19.99 -6.36 -4.36
N LEU A 139 20.40 -6.79 -3.16
CA LEU A 139 20.29 -8.19 -2.71
C LEU A 139 18.82 -8.61 -2.52
N VAL A 140 18.02 -7.73 -1.92
CA VAL A 140 16.58 -7.95 -1.77
C VAL A 140 15.92 -8.09 -3.13
N LYS A 141 16.21 -7.20 -4.09
CA LYS A 141 15.67 -7.25 -5.46
C LYS A 141 16.07 -8.54 -6.19
N LEU A 142 17.34 -8.95 -6.05
CA LEU A 142 17.84 -10.21 -6.63
C LEU A 142 17.10 -11.42 -6.05
N SER A 143 16.89 -11.44 -4.74
CA SER A 143 16.13 -12.52 -4.09
C SER A 143 14.69 -12.58 -4.61
N TYR A 144 14.03 -11.45 -4.80
CA TYR A 144 12.68 -11.40 -5.38
C TYR A 144 12.66 -11.86 -6.83
N LEU A 145 13.67 -11.50 -7.62
CA LEU A 145 13.81 -11.99 -9.00
C LEU A 145 13.95 -13.52 -9.03
N LEU A 146 14.83 -14.09 -8.22
CA LEU A 146 15.05 -15.54 -8.15
C LEU A 146 13.80 -16.29 -7.68
N LEU A 147 13.14 -15.78 -6.62
CA LEU A 147 11.90 -16.39 -6.13
C LEU A 147 10.76 -16.28 -7.16
N GLY A 148 10.67 -15.15 -7.86
CA GLY A 148 9.70 -14.97 -8.94
C GLY A 148 9.95 -15.93 -10.10
N ALA A 149 11.19 -16.07 -10.54
CA ALA A 149 11.57 -17.02 -11.58
C ALA A 149 11.28 -18.48 -11.17
N ALA A 150 11.63 -18.85 -9.93
CA ALA A 150 11.32 -20.17 -9.39
C ALA A 150 9.81 -20.44 -9.35
N LEU A 151 9.01 -19.46 -8.95
CA LEU A 151 7.55 -19.57 -8.95
C LEU A 151 7.00 -19.79 -10.38
N CYS A 152 7.50 -19.05 -11.36
CA CYS A 152 7.14 -19.23 -12.76
C CYS A 152 7.46 -20.66 -13.25
N LEU A 153 8.66 -21.17 -12.94
CA LEU A 153 9.07 -22.52 -13.31
C LEU A 153 8.18 -23.58 -12.66
N ILE A 154 7.89 -23.46 -11.37
CA ILE A 154 7.02 -24.39 -10.63
C ILE A 154 5.61 -24.37 -11.23
N THR A 155 5.06 -23.18 -11.48
CA THR A 155 3.71 -23.04 -12.04
C THR A 155 3.63 -23.64 -13.44
N THR A 156 4.60 -23.32 -14.30
CA THR A 156 4.66 -23.85 -15.68
C THR A 156 4.83 -25.37 -15.69
N SER A 157 5.71 -25.89 -14.83
CA SER A 157 5.93 -27.34 -14.70
C SER A 157 4.67 -28.04 -14.18
N GLY A 158 4.00 -27.45 -13.19
CA GLY A 158 2.74 -27.99 -12.64
C GLY A 158 1.64 -28.07 -13.69
N VAL A 159 1.46 -27.00 -14.48
CA VAL A 159 0.49 -26.98 -15.60
C VAL A 159 0.86 -28.06 -16.63
N ARG A 160 2.13 -28.18 -17.00
CA ARG A 160 2.59 -29.18 -17.96
C ARG A 160 2.33 -30.62 -17.48
N ILE A 161 2.63 -30.92 -16.22
CA ILE A 161 2.36 -32.26 -15.62
C ILE A 161 0.85 -32.52 -15.59
N TRP A 162 0.04 -31.51 -15.23
CA TRP A 162 -1.41 -31.65 -15.22
C TRP A 162 -1.98 -31.94 -16.60
N LEU A 163 -1.46 -31.28 -17.66
CA LEU A 163 -1.87 -31.50 -19.03
C LEU A 163 -1.50 -32.90 -19.50
N LEU A 164 -0.27 -33.39 -19.24
CA LEU A 164 0.17 -34.74 -19.58
C LEU A 164 -0.72 -35.80 -18.93
N ARG A 165 -0.99 -35.68 -17.62
CA ARG A 165 -1.89 -36.60 -16.91
C ARG A 165 -3.31 -36.62 -17.48
N ARG A 166 -3.78 -35.46 -17.94
CA ARG A 166 -5.11 -35.32 -18.54
C ARG A 166 -5.15 -35.99 -19.91
N SER A 167 -4.12 -35.87 -20.74
CA SER A 167 -4.01 -36.57 -22.04
C SER A 167 -3.99 -38.08 -21.86
N ASP A 168 -3.21 -38.58 -20.90
CA ASP A 168 -3.14 -40.01 -20.58
C ASP A 168 -4.46 -40.59 -20.10
N SER A 169 -5.32 -39.77 -19.48
CA SER A 169 -6.65 -40.19 -19.03
C SER A 169 -7.74 -40.17 -20.13
N GLY A 170 -7.37 -39.94 -21.40
CA GLY A 170 -8.28 -39.92 -22.55
C GLY A 170 -9.29 -38.78 -22.57
N ARG A 171 -9.14 -37.77 -21.69
CA ARG A 171 -10.00 -36.58 -21.66
C ARG A 171 -9.57 -35.60 -22.74
N ALA A 172 -10.53 -35.11 -23.55
CA ALA A 172 -10.26 -34.17 -24.61
C ALA A 172 -9.45 -32.96 -24.09
N ALA A 173 -8.43 -32.58 -24.84
CA ALA A 173 -7.60 -31.43 -24.55
C ALA A 173 -8.44 -30.13 -24.62
N PRO A 174 -8.36 -29.21 -23.62
CA PRO A 174 -9.01 -27.94 -23.74
C PRO A 174 -8.44 -27.13 -24.90
N GLY A 175 -9.26 -26.30 -25.57
CA GLY A 175 -8.87 -25.59 -26.80
C GLY A 175 -7.63 -24.69 -26.70
N TRP A 176 -7.25 -24.28 -25.48
CA TRP A 176 -6.04 -23.49 -25.21
C TRP A 176 -4.74 -24.32 -25.17
N GLN A 177 -4.82 -25.65 -25.11
CA GLN A 177 -3.63 -26.51 -25.09
C GLN A 177 -2.80 -26.38 -26.37
N ARG A 178 -3.44 -26.09 -27.51
CA ARG A 178 -2.76 -25.88 -28.81
C ARG A 178 -1.78 -24.69 -28.81
N GLN A 179 -1.93 -23.75 -27.85
CA GLN A 179 -1.02 -22.60 -27.72
C GLN A 179 0.30 -22.96 -27.01
N TRP A 180 0.39 -24.13 -26.36
CA TRP A 180 1.58 -24.58 -25.63
C TRP A 180 2.42 -25.59 -26.41
N ASP A 181 1.86 -26.11 -27.47
CA ASP A 181 2.53 -27.12 -28.34
C ASP A 181 3.20 -26.47 -29.57
N ALA A 182 3.05 -25.14 -29.75
CA ALA A 182 3.68 -24.33 -30.79
C ALA A 182 4.91 -23.59 -30.24
#